data_97b11e3ad4739713340df3a67c5060f5
#
_entry.id   97b11e3ad4739713340df3a67c5060f5
#
_cell.length_a   1.000
_cell.length_b   1.000
_cell.length_c   1.000
_cell.angle_alpha   90.00
_cell.angle_beta   90.00
_cell.angle_gamma   90.00
#
_symmetry.space_group_name_H-M   'P 1'
#
loop_
_entity.id
_entity.type
_entity.pdbx_description
1 polymer ?
#
loop_
_entity_poly.entity_id
_entity_poly.type
_entity_poly.pdbx_seq_one_letter_code
_entity_poly.pdbx_strand_id
1 'polypeptide(L)'
;MSEFMGDHDRLRLEEPTPDVRAVITDIEGTTSDIAFVHDVLFPYARDYLPPFVRAHAQEPAVAALIDDVRTEAEEPEADLDRVITILEKWMDADRKATPLKTLQGLVWEKGYTDGDFTGHVYEDAVATLQAWADDRRALYVYSSGSVAAQKLLFTYSDHGDLSDLFSGYFDTRIGAKKKMRSYKAIAAELGELPASLLFLSDVGEELDAAANAGLQTCWVARDENTQEKARMSERHPVVASFEDIELV
;
A
#
# COMPACT_ATOMS: atom_id res chain seq x y z
N MET A 1 40.73 19.09 10.98
CA MET A 1 39.66 18.99 11.97
C MET A 1 38.70 20.10 11.63
N SER A 2 37.66 19.80 10.95
CA SER A 2 36.55 20.73 10.70
C SER A 2 35.32 19.89 10.50
N GLU A 3 34.35 20.22 11.29
CA GLU A 3 33.04 19.69 11.47
C GLU A 3 32.26 19.71 10.13
N PHE A 4 31.79 18.56 9.68
CA PHE A 4 30.64 18.46 8.82
C PHE A 4 29.49 17.87 9.67
N MET A 5 28.85 18.73 10.44
CA MET A 5 27.46 18.49 10.85
C MET A 5 26.62 18.84 9.64
N GLY A 6 26.06 17.81 9.01
CA GLY A 6 25.06 17.98 7.98
C GLY A 6 23.80 18.55 8.62
N ASP A 7 23.45 19.73 8.18
CA ASP A 7 22.14 20.32 8.35
C ASP A 7 21.16 19.40 7.64
N HIS A 8 20.35 18.66 8.40
CA HIS A 8 19.23 17.92 7.84
C HIS A 8 18.24 18.96 7.34
N ASP A 9 18.24 19.17 6.04
CA ASP A 9 17.34 20.07 5.34
C ASP A 9 15.90 19.57 5.56
N ARG A 10 15.25 20.09 6.61
CA ARG A 10 13.83 19.88 6.86
C ARG A 10 13.06 20.55 5.75
N LEU A 11 12.28 19.76 5.05
CA LEU A 11 11.47 20.23 3.94
C LEU A 11 10.35 21.12 4.46
N ARG A 12 10.55 22.45 4.42
CA ARG A 12 9.46 23.42 4.51
C ARG A 12 8.81 23.47 3.13
N LEU A 13 7.54 23.07 3.05
CA LEU A 13 6.73 23.39 1.88
C LEU A 13 6.55 24.92 1.88
N GLU A 14 7.34 25.63 1.04
CA GLU A 14 7.35 27.09 0.97
C GLU A 14 6.00 27.66 0.48
N GLU A 15 5.56 28.77 1.09
CA GLU A 15 4.32 29.47 0.77
C GLU A 15 4.30 30.05 -0.67
N PRO A 16 3.15 30.07 -1.35
CA PRO A 16 1.80 29.81 -0.83
C PRO A 16 1.22 28.46 -1.30
N THR A 17 1.68 27.36 -0.72
CA THR A 17 1.01 26.06 -0.88
C THR A 17 -0.29 26.07 -0.08
N PRO A 18 -1.41 25.62 -0.66
CA PRO A 18 -2.65 25.45 0.09
C PRO A 18 -2.39 24.53 1.28
N ASP A 19 -3.01 24.86 2.42
CA ASP A 19 -3.00 24.04 3.62
C ASP A 19 -3.34 22.57 3.30
N VAL A 20 -2.48 21.63 3.70
CA VAL A 20 -2.71 20.20 3.51
C VAL A 20 -3.79 19.73 4.47
N ARG A 21 -4.98 19.43 3.94
CA ARG A 21 -6.14 18.97 4.71
C ARG A 21 -6.17 17.46 4.87
N ALA A 22 -5.66 16.75 3.88
CA ALA A 22 -5.61 15.30 3.93
C ALA A 22 -4.31 14.77 3.33
N VAL A 23 -3.82 13.69 3.94
CA VAL A 23 -2.64 12.94 3.47
C VAL A 23 -3.10 11.58 2.96
N ILE A 24 -2.62 11.22 1.78
CA ILE A 24 -2.81 9.92 1.16
C ILE A 24 -1.44 9.25 1.12
N THR A 25 -1.29 8.10 1.76
CA THR A 25 -0.01 7.39 1.76
C THR A 25 -0.09 6.07 1.02
N ASP A 26 1.00 5.75 0.33
CA ASP A 26 1.29 4.39 -0.13
C ASP A 26 1.68 3.51 1.06
N ILE A 27 1.74 2.19 0.85
CA ILE A 27 2.15 1.21 1.86
C ILE A 27 3.57 0.73 1.61
N GLU A 28 3.76 -0.08 0.58
CA GLU A 28 4.99 -0.80 0.30
C GLU A 28 6.12 0.16 -0.05
N GLY A 29 7.23 0.12 0.69
CA GLY A 29 8.36 1.04 0.53
C GLY A 29 8.14 2.45 1.11
N THR A 30 6.95 2.75 1.60
CA THR A 30 6.55 4.06 2.12
C THR A 30 6.24 4.00 3.62
N THR A 31 5.11 3.44 4.04
CA THR A 31 4.75 3.23 5.46
C THR A 31 5.22 1.89 6.00
N SER A 32 5.43 0.90 5.14
CA SER A 32 5.88 -0.46 5.44
C SER A 32 7.07 -0.84 4.56
N ASP A 33 7.97 -1.68 5.08
CA ASP A 33 9.05 -2.24 4.29
C ASP A 33 8.50 -3.19 3.22
N ILE A 34 8.93 -3.02 1.98
CA ILE A 34 8.59 -3.94 0.88
C ILE A 34 9.03 -5.38 1.18
N ALA A 35 10.07 -5.56 2.00
CA ALA A 35 10.54 -6.87 2.44
C ALA A 35 9.46 -7.63 3.20
N PHE A 36 8.56 -6.96 3.92
CA PHE A 36 7.46 -7.63 4.59
C PHE A 36 6.55 -8.40 3.63
N VAL A 37 6.28 -7.82 2.46
CA VAL A 37 5.49 -8.49 1.41
C VAL A 37 6.23 -9.70 0.85
N HIS A 38 7.52 -9.55 0.55
CA HIS A 38 8.33 -10.60 -0.09
C HIS A 38 8.75 -11.71 0.84
N ASP A 39 9.07 -11.38 2.10
CA ASP A 39 9.67 -12.30 3.06
C ASP A 39 8.65 -12.93 4.01
N VAL A 40 7.46 -12.30 4.16
CA VAL A 40 6.41 -12.79 5.07
C VAL A 40 5.12 -13.13 4.32
N LEU A 41 4.48 -12.15 3.68
CA LEU A 41 3.13 -12.35 3.13
C LEU A 41 3.11 -13.34 1.95
N PHE A 42 4.02 -13.22 0.99
CA PHE A 42 4.05 -14.12 -0.16
C PHE A 42 4.47 -15.54 0.21
N PRO A 43 5.53 -15.77 1.01
CA PRO A 43 5.86 -17.11 1.50
C PRO A 43 4.71 -17.73 2.31
N TYR A 44 4.09 -16.97 3.20
CA TYR A 44 2.94 -17.44 3.96
C TYR A 44 1.78 -17.90 3.04
N ALA A 45 1.40 -17.05 2.07
CA ALA A 45 0.38 -17.44 1.11
C ALA A 45 0.79 -18.67 0.29
N ARG A 46 2.08 -18.80 -0.08
CA ARG A 46 2.60 -19.96 -0.80
C ARG A 46 2.39 -21.27 -0.04
N ASP A 47 2.67 -21.26 1.25
CA ASP A 47 2.61 -22.44 2.10
C ASP A 47 1.18 -22.80 2.50
N TYR A 48 0.34 -21.80 2.76
CA TYR A 48 -0.97 -22.00 3.38
C TYR A 48 -2.15 -21.96 2.40
N LEU A 49 -1.98 -21.41 1.18
CA LEU A 49 -3.09 -21.34 0.20
C LEU A 49 -3.53 -22.72 -0.30
N PRO A 50 -2.64 -23.67 -0.64
CA PRO A 50 -3.05 -24.99 -1.06
C PRO A 50 -3.89 -25.75 -0.01
N PRO A 51 -3.45 -25.88 1.26
CA PRO A 51 -4.27 -26.53 2.30
C PRO A 51 -5.55 -25.76 2.60
N PHE A 52 -5.53 -24.40 2.56
CA PHE A 52 -6.71 -23.57 2.75
C PHE A 52 -7.78 -23.88 1.69
N VAL A 53 -7.41 -23.86 0.43
CA VAL A 53 -8.34 -24.13 -0.69
C VAL A 53 -8.93 -25.54 -0.56
N ARG A 54 -8.14 -26.55 -0.17
CA ARG A 54 -8.65 -27.93 0.04
C ARG A 54 -9.66 -27.99 1.19
N ALA A 55 -9.37 -27.32 2.31
CA ALA A 55 -10.21 -27.34 3.49
C ALA A 55 -11.55 -26.61 3.28
N HIS A 56 -11.54 -25.53 2.51
CA HIS A 56 -12.68 -24.61 2.34
C HIS A 56 -13.37 -24.69 0.96
N ALA A 57 -13.00 -25.66 0.11
CA ALA A 57 -13.49 -25.78 -1.27
C ALA A 57 -15.02 -25.88 -1.39
N GLN A 58 -15.72 -26.33 -0.34
CA GLN A 58 -17.19 -26.47 -0.31
C GLN A 58 -17.89 -25.22 0.25
N GLU A 59 -17.16 -24.26 0.77
CA GLU A 59 -17.73 -23.01 1.23
C GLU A 59 -18.13 -22.14 0.03
N PRO A 60 -19.34 -21.57 0.00
CA PRO A 60 -19.85 -20.88 -1.19
C PRO A 60 -18.92 -19.79 -1.73
N ALA A 61 -18.28 -19.03 -0.84
CA ALA A 61 -17.38 -17.96 -1.22
C ALA A 61 -16.08 -18.49 -1.88
N VAL A 62 -15.49 -19.56 -1.31
CA VAL A 62 -14.28 -20.20 -1.86
C VAL A 62 -14.60 -20.97 -3.13
N ALA A 63 -15.74 -21.69 -3.18
CA ALA A 63 -16.19 -22.38 -4.37
C ALA A 63 -16.35 -21.43 -5.57
N ALA A 64 -16.93 -20.26 -5.35
CA ALA A 64 -17.04 -19.24 -6.40
C ALA A 64 -15.67 -18.76 -6.90
N LEU A 65 -14.71 -18.55 -6.01
CA LEU A 65 -13.34 -18.17 -6.39
C LEU A 65 -12.61 -19.28 -7.16
N ILE A 66 -12.86 -20.56 -6.81
CA ILE A 66 -12.33 -21.71 -7.55
C ILE A 66 -12.91 -21.72 -8.98
N ASP A 67 -14.18 -21.42 -9.16
CA ASP A 67 -14.80 -21.32 -10.49
C ASP A 67 -14.28 -20.12 -11.28
N ASP A 68 -14.00 -19.00 -10.62
CA ASP A 68 -13.33 -17.85 -11.24
C ASP A 68 -11.91 -18.19 -11.70
N VAL A 69 -11.14 -18.99 -10.91
CA VAL A 69 -9.83 -19.49 -11.33
C VAL A 69 -9.94 -20.34 -12.58
N ARG A 70 -10.90 -21.28 -12.64
CA ARG A 70 -11.16 -22.11 -13.80
C ARG A 70 -11.46 -21.28 -15.05
N THR A 71 -12.30 -20.27 -14.87
CA THR A 71 -12.70 -19.35 -15.95
C THR A 71 -11.51 -18.54 -16.46
N GLU A 72 -10.74 -17.94 -15.56
CA GLU A 72 -9.59 -17.07 -15.91
C GLU A 72 -8.41 -17.89 -16.47
N ALA A 73 -8.30 -19.15 -16.10
CA ALA A 73 -7.31 -20.08 -16.64
C ALA A 73 -7.76 -20.74 -17.96
N GLU A 74 -9.01 -20.53 -18.39
CA GLU A 74 -9.63 -21.22 -19.54
C GLU A 74 -9.64 -22.75 -19.39
N GLU A 75 -9.74 -23.25 -18.16
CA GLU A 75 -9.77 -24.66 -17.80
C GLU A 75 -11.05 -25.00 -17.01
N PRO A 76 -12.26 -24.97 -17.60
CA PRO A 76 -13.52 -25.14 -16.87
C PRO A 76 -13.68 -26.49 -16.17
N GLU A 77 -13.01 -27.52 -16.67
CA GLU A 77 -13.08 -28.88 -16.12
C GLU A 77 -11.93 -29.19 -15.14
N ALA A 78 -11.12 -28.18 -14.76
CA ALA A 78 -10.04 -28.39 -13.82
C ALA A 78 -10.56 -28.92 -12.47
N ASP A 79 -10.03 -30.05 -12.02
CA ASP A 79 -10.27 -30.53 -10.66
C ASP A 79 -9.58 -29.65 -9.62
N LEU A 80 -9.81 -29.93 -8.34
CA LEU A 80 -9.28 -29.09 -7.26
C LEU A 80 -7.75 -29.08 -7.23
N ASP A 81 -7.09 -30.20 -7.53
CA ASP A 81 -5.62 -30.30 -7.57
C ASP A 81 -5.05 -29.48 -8.72
N ARG A 82 -5.75 -29.49 -9.87
CA ARG A 82 -5.39 -28.66 -11.01
C ARG A 82 -5.55 -27.18 -10.71
N VAL A 83 -6.64 -26.77 -10.05
CA VAL A 83 -6.87 -25.38 -9.61
C VAL A 83 -5.74 -24.90 -8.69
N ILE A 84 -5.35 -25.73 -7.71
CA ILE A 84 -4.22 -25.42 -6.83
C ILE A 84 -2.92 -25.23 -7.62
N THR A 85 -2.65 -26.12 -8.58
CA THR A 85 -1.47 -26.00 -9.46
C THR A 85 -1.50 -24.71 -10.30
N ILE A 86 -2.67 -24.27 -10.74
CA ILE A 86 -2.84 -23.01 -11.47
C ILE A 86 -2.51 -21.83 -10.54
N LEU A 87 -3.06 -21.81 -9.33
CA LEU A 87 -2.79 -20.77 -8.34
C LEU A 87 -1.31 -20.66 -7.98
N GLU A 88 -0.63 -21.81 -7.77
CA GLU A 88 0.82 -21.87 -7.54
C GLU A 88 1.62 -21.27 -8.70
N LYS A 89 1.29 -21.61 -9.93
CA LYS A 89 1.93 -21.03 -11.12
C LYS A 89 1.67 -19.53 -11.25
N TRP A 90 0.49 -19.06 -10.86
CA TRP A 90 0.18 -17.64 -10.88
C TRP A 90 0.96 -16.87 -9.82
N MET A 91 1.18 -17.48 -8.63
CA MET A 91 2.07 -16.92 -7.62
C MET A 91 3.52 -16.84 -8.10
N ASP A 92 4.03 -17.92 -8.72
CA ASP A 92 5.39 -17.97 -9.27
C ASP A 92 5.63 -16.92 -10.37
N ALA A 93 4.58 -16.63 -11.15
CA ALA A 93 4.63 -15.64 -12.23
C ALA A 93 4.26 -14.22 -11.78
N ASP A 94 4.04 -14.00 -10.49
CA ASP A 94 3.53 -12.74 -9.92
C ASP A 94 2.28 -12.23 -10.68
N ARG A 95 1.40 -13.14 -11.11
CA ARG A 95 0.20 -12.79 -11.86
C ARG A 95 -0.80 -12.07 -10.95
N LYS A 96 -1.28 -10.92 -11.39
CA LYS A 96 -2.25 -10.10 -10.64
C LYS A 96 -3.72 -10.51 -10.89
N ALA A 97 -4.00 -11.82 -10.87
CA ALA A 97 -5.34 -12.37 -11.05
C ALA A 97 -6.24 -12.05 -9.85
N THR A 98 -7.47 -11.61 -10.13
CA THR A 98 -8.42 -11.22 -9.08
C THR A 98 -8.75 -12.36 -8.11
N PRO A 99 -9.09 -13.60 -8.57
CA PRO A 99 -9.37 -14.70 -7.64
C PRO A 99 -8.15 -15.10 -6.81
N LEU A 100 -6.93 -15.06 -7.36
CA LEU A 100 -5.70 -15.30 -6.60
C LEU A 100 -5.55 -14.27 -5.47
N LYS A 101 -5.66 -12.98 -5.77
CA LYS A 101 -5.55 -11.92 -4.76
C LYS A 101 -6.58 -12.06 -3.65
N THR A 102 -7.80 -12.46 -4.00
CA THR A 102 -8.87 -12.66 -3.01
C THR A 102 -8.57 -13.85 -2.11
N LEU A 103 -8.15 -14.99 -2.68
CA LEU A 103 -7.76 -16.18 -1.91
C LEU A 103 -6.54 -15.90 -1.01
N GLN A 104 -5.52 -15.19 -1.51
CA GLN A 104 -4.39 -14.73 -0.69
C GLN A 104 -4.86 -13.87 0.48
N GLY A 105 -5.80 -12.95 0.24
CA GLY A 105 -6.39 -12.12 1.29
C GLY A 105 -7.04 -12.94 2.41
N LEU A 106 -7.79 -13.99 2.08
CA LEU A 106 -8.41 -14.90 3.06
C LEU A 106 -7.34 -15.68 3.88
N VAL A 107 -6.28 -16.11 3.20
CA VAL A 107 -5.16 -16.79 3.87
C VAL A 107 -4.41 -15.85 4.80
N TRP A 108 -4.15 -14.61 4.38
CA TRP A 108 -3.52 -13.60 5.23
C TRP A 108 -4.40 -13.21 6.43
N GLU A 109 -5.73 -13.05 6.22
CA GLU A 109 -6.67 -12.80 7.31
C GLU A 109 -6.54 -13.85 8.40
N LYS A 110 -6.47 -15.13 8.00
CA LYS A 110 -6.25 -16.23 8.95
C LYS A 110 -4.89 -16.08 9.66
N GLY A 111 -3.82 -15.82 8.96
CA GLY A 111 -2.48 -15.64 9.54
C GLY A 111 -2.42 -14.51 10.56
N TYR A 112 -3.03 -13.36 10.23
CA TYR A 112 -3.13 -12.23 11.15
C TYR A 112 -3.97 -12.56 12.39
N THR A 113 -5.13 -13.19 12.22
CA THR A 113 -6.04 -13.52 13.33
C THR A 113 -5.51 -14.60 14.23
N ASP A 114 -4.76 -15.57 13.69
CA ASP A 114 -4.11 -16.63 14.45
C ASP A 114 -2.81 -16.16 15.14
N GLY A 115 -2.31 -14.96 14.75
CA GLY A 115 -1.10 -14.37 15.31
C GLY A 115 0.19 -14.99 14.75
N ASP A 116 0.14 -15.58 13.55
CA ASP A 116 1.32 -16.17 12.90
C ASP A 116 2.35 -15.11 12.47
N PHE A 117 1.89 -13.89 12.25
CA PHE A 117 2.71 -12.70 11.97
C PHE A 117 1.93 -11.41 12.27
N THR A 118 2.63 -10.28 12.32
CA THR A 118 2.08 -8.94 12.46
C THR A 118 2.45 -8.09 11.25
N GLY A 119 1.64 -7.07 10.94
CA GLY A 119 1.90 -6.13 9.85
C GLY A 119 3.06 -5.21 10.20
N HIS A 120 4.09 -5.18 9.37
CA HIS A 120 5.18 -4.23 9.55
C HIS A 120 4.74 -2.82 9.20
N VAL A 121 4.99 -1.84 10.10
CA VAL A 121 4.86 -0.40 9.84
C VAL A 121 6.08 0.30 10.44
N TYR A 122 6.73 1.20 9.70
CA TYR A 122 7.87 1.95 10.21
C TYR A 122 7.49 2.82 11.41
N GLU A 123 8.32 2.84 12.46
CA GLU A 123 8.07 3.60 13.69
C GLU A 123 7.88 5.09 13.44
N ASP A 124 8.70 5.69 12.56
CA ASP A 124 8.59 7.10 12.16
C ASP A 124 7.26 7.39 11.43
N ALA A 125 6.78 6.45 10.61
CA ALA A 125 5.49 6.58 9.96
C ALA A 125 4.34 6.54 10.98
N VAL A 126 4.39 5.63 11.95
CA VAL A 126 3.38 5.54 13.03
C VAL A 126 3.32 6.84 13.81
N ALA A 127 4.48 7.33 14.29
CA ALA A 127 4.56 8.54 15.11
C ALA A 127 4.03 9.77 14.36
N THR A 128 4.42 9.92 13.09
CA THR A 128 4.02 11.06 12.27
C THR A 128 2.54 11.01 11.88
N LEU A 129 2.03 9.84 11.46
CA LEU A 129 0.61 9.66 11.14
C LEU A 129 -0.27 9.93 12.37
N GLN A 130 0.15 9.47 13.57
CA GLN A 130 -0.55 9.76 14.81
C GLN A 130 -0.59 11.28 15.09
N ALA A 131 0.55 11.98 14.94
CA ALA A 131 0.61 13.42 15.15
C ALA A 131 -0.30 14.20 14.17
N TRP A 132 -0.35 13.76 12.89
CA TRP A 132 -1.24 14.38 11.91
C TRP A 132 -2.71 14.10 12.19
N ALA A 133 -3.06 12.90 12.67
CA ALA A 133 -4.43 12.58 13.09
C ALA A 133 -4.85 13.43 14.31
N ASP A 134 -3.97 13.61 15.29
CA ASP A 134 -4.18 14.45 16.47
C ASP A 134 -4.37 15.93 16.06
N ASP A 135 -3.68 16.39 15.02
CA ASP A 135 -3.85 17.72 14.40
C ASP A 135 -5.08 17.79 13.45
N ARG A 136 -5.95 16.79 13.48
CA ARG A 136 -7.20 16.68 12.72
C ARG A 136 -7.04 16.64 11.21
N ARG A 137 -5.92 16.22 10.69
CA ARG A 137 -5.74 15.92 9.27
C ARG A 137 -6.37 14.58 8.95
N ALA A 138 -7.12 14.51 7.87
CA ALA A 138 -7.69 13.25 7.40
C ALA A 138 -6.59 12.40 6.74
N LEU A 139 -6.49 11.13 7.13
CA LEU A 139 -5.48 10.21 6.61
C LEU A 139 -6.15 9.14 5.75
N TYR A 140 -5.55 8.85 4.61
CA TYR A 140 -6.01 7.84 3.66
C TYR A 140 -4.86 6.98 3.19
N VAL A 141 -5.19 5.76 2.78
CA VAL A 141 -4.23 4.84 2.18
C VAL A 141 -4.60 4.61 0.71
N TYR A 142 -3.59 4.55 -0.16
CA TYR A 142 -3.77 4.16 -1.56
C TYR A 142 -2.68 3.16 -1.96
N SER A 143 -3.03 1.88 -2.04
CA SER A 143 -2.12 0.79 -2.41
C SER A 143 -2.69 -0.06 -3.55
N SER A 144 -1.82 -0.83 -4.21
CA SER A 144 -2.22 -1.86 -5.17
C SER A 144 -2.80 -3.12 -4.50
N GLY A 145 -2.59 -3.30 -3.20
CA GLY A 145 -3.25 -4.28 -2.36
C GLY A 145 -4.75 -3.99 -2.23
N SER A 146 -5.58 -5.03 -2.05
CA SER A 146 -7.00 -4.82 -1.80
C SER A 146 -7.25 -4.06 -0.50
N VAL A 147 -8.34 -3.29 -0.44
CA VAL A 147 -8.75 -2.59 0.81
C VAL A 147 -8.80 -3.54 2.01
N ALA A 148 -9.24 -4.79 1.80
CA ALA A 148 -9.25 -5.79 2.87
C ALA A 148 -7.83 -6.10 3.38
N ALA A 149 -6.86 -6.32 2.48
CA ALA A 149 -5.47 -6.58 2.85
C ALA A 149 -4.81 -5.36 3.52
N GLN A 150 -5.12 -4.15 3.05
CA GLN A 150 -4.64 -2.91 3.68
C GLN A 150 -5.12 -2.79 5.13
N LYS A 151 -6.41 -3.05 5.36
CA LYS A 151 -7.01 -3.03 6.70
C LYS A 151 -6.38 -4.06 7.63
N LEU A 152 -6.14 -5.27 7.15
CA LEU A 152 -5.47 -6.32 7.93
C LEU A 152 -4.07 -5.88 8.40
N LEU A 153 -3.28 -5.28 7.50
CA LEU A 153 -1.94 -4.81 7.82
C LEU A 153 -1.96 -3.79 8.97
N PHE A 154 -2.87 -2.80 8.90
CA PHE A 154 -2.94 -1.76 9.92
C PHE A 154 -3.66 -2.20 11.20
N THR A 155 -4.67 -3.08 11.10
CA THR A 155 -5.36 -3.63 12.29
C THR A 155 -4.45 -4.53 13.13
N TYR A 156 -3.62 -5.34 12.47
CA TYR A 156 -2.72 -6.29 13.13
C TYR A 156 -1.26 -5.88 13.00
N SER A 157 -0.97 -4.57 13.13
CA SER A 157 0.39 -4.09 12.99
C SER A 157 1.27 -4.47 14.20
N ASP A 158 2.59 -4.42 14.00
CA ASP A 158 3.59 -4.58 15.06
C ASP A 158 3.56 -3.45 16.12
N HIS A 159 2.79 -2.39 15.84
CA HIS A 159 2.50 -1.28 16.77
C HIS A 159 1.07 -1.32 17.33
N GLY A 160 0.37 -2.45 17.21
CA GLY A 160 -1.04 -2.60 17.60
C GLY A 160 -2.02 -2.18 16.50
N ASP A 161 -3.27 -1.93 16.87
CA ASP A 161 -4.30 -1.54 15.91
C ASP A 161 -4.16 -0.05 15.53
N LEU A 162 -3.78 0.19 14.28
CA LEU A 162 -3.64 1.53 13.68
C LEU A 162 -4.81 1.87 12.74
N SER A 163 -5.82 0.99 12.62
CA SER A 163 -6.89 1.17 11.64
C SER A 163 -7.71 2.44 11.86
N ASP A 164 -7.88 2.87 13.11
CA ASP A 164 -8.62 4.08 13.50
C ASP A 164 -7.92 5.39 13.08
N LEU A 165 -6.63 5.35 12.71
CA LEU A 165 -5.92 6.52 12.18
C LEU A 165 -6.44 6.92 10.79
N PHE A 166 -6.96 5.96 10.02
CA PHE A 166 -7.30 6.18 8.62
C PHE A 166 -8.80 6.41 8.42
N SER A 167 -9.12 7.53 7.78
CA SER A 167 -10.48 7.88 7.37
C SER A 167 -10.97 7.04 6.19
N GLY A 168 -10.05 6.42 5.41
CA GLY A 168 -10.44 5.57 4.29
C GLY A 168 -9.25 4.94 3.56
N TYR A 169 -9.58 4.03 2.63
CA TYR A 169 -8.65 3.21 1.89
C TYR A 169 -9.05 3.14 0.43
N PHE A 170 -8.08 3.32 -0.46
CA PHE A 170 -8.23 3.18 -1.90
C PHE A 170 -7.36 2.04 -2.43
N ASP A 171 -7.88 1.31 -3.39
CA ASP A 171 -7.15 0.30 -4.14
C ASP A 171 -7.28 0.53 -5.67
N THR A 172 -6.81 -0.40 -6.47
CA THR A 172 -6.84 -0.29 -7.93
C THR A 172 -8.24 -0.27 -8.54
N ARG A 173 -9.32 -0.41 -7.76
CA ARG A 173 -10.70 -0.22 -8.22
C ARG A 173 -11.00 1.24 -8.54
N ILE A 174 -10.37 2.20 -7.84
CA ILE A 174 -10.48 3.62 -8.21
C ILE A 174 -9.66 3.95 -9.46
N GLY A 175 -8.69 3.12 -9.81
CA GLY A 175 -7.82 3.22 -10.97
C GLY A 175 -6.40 2.76 -10.67
N ALA A 176 -5.54 2.75 -11.67
CA ALA A 176 -4.13 2.41 -11.52
C ALA A 176 -3.35 3.59 -10.94
N LYS A 177 -2.43 3.33 -9.99
CA LYS A 177 -1.63 4.34 -9.26
C LYS A 177 -0.76 5.23 -10.18
N LYS A 178 -0.32 4.73 -11.34
CA LYS A 178 0.45 5.49 -12.33
C LYS A 178 -0.42 6.30 -13.31
N LYS A 179 -1.69 6.55 -12.98
CA LYS A 179 -2.63 7.29 -13.84
C LYS A 179 -3.20 8.52 -13.13
N MET A 180 -2.97 9.69 -13.71
CA MET A 180 -3.51 10.98 -13.21
C MET A 180 -5.01 10.92 -12.89
N ARG A 181 -5.82 10.22 -13.71
CA ARG A 181 -7.26 10.10 -13.52
C ARG A 181 -7.64 9.46 -12.17
N SER A 182 -6.80 8.58 -11.63
CA SER A 182 -7.05 7.90 -10.36
C SER A 182 -7.00 8.90 -9.20
N TYR A 183 -6.03 9.79 -9.19
CA TYR A 183 -5.89 10.85 -8.18
C TYR A 183 -6.98 11.91 -8.28
N LYS A 184 -7.41 12.24 -9.51
CA LYS A 184 -8.60 13.10 -9.71
C LYS A 184 -9.88 12.46 -9.18
N ALA A 185 -10.03 11.14 -9.35
CA ALA A 185 -11.16 10.41 -8.82
C ALA A 185 -11.13 10.36 -7.29
N ILE A 186 -9.96 10.15 -6.67
CA ILE A 186 -9.78 10.22 -5.22
C ILE A 186 -10.15 11.63 -4.70
N ALA A 187 -9.60 12.69 -5.28
CA ALA A 187 -9.93 14.06 -4.87
C ALA A 187 -11.44 14.35 -4.96
N ALA A 188 -12.08 13.88 -6.03
CA ALA A 188 -13.54 14.03 -6.20
C ALA A 188 -14.33 13.23 -5.16
N GLU A 189 -13.91 11.99 -4.81
CA GLU A 189 -14.56 11.16 -3.80
C GLU A 189 -14.42 11.76 -2.39
N LEU A 190 -13.26 12.35 -2.11
CA LEU A 190 -13.01 13.05 -0.83
C LEU A 190 -13.71 14.42 -0.76
N GLY A 191 -14.15 14.98 -1.88
CA GLY A 191 -14.73 16.32 -1.95
C GLY A 191 -13.71 17.42 -1.67
N GLU A 192 -12.43 17.15 -1.85
CA GLU A 192 -11.32 18.06 -1.58
C GLU A 192 -10.71 18.62 -2.87
N LEU A 193 -10.14 19.82 -2.77
CA LEU A 193 -9.32 20.37 -3.85
C LEU A 193 -8.04 19.54 -3.98
N PRO A 194 -7.61 19.15 -5.19
CA PRO A 194 -6.37 18.41 -5.37
C PRO A 194 -5.16 19.04 -4.66
N ALA A 195 -5.06 20.38 -4.68
CA ALA A 195 -3.96 21.11 -4.07
C ALA A 195 -3.94 21.07 -2.52
N SER A 196 -5.03 20.66 -1.87
CA SER A 196 -5.10 20.43 -0.42
C SER A 196 -4.83 18.98 0.00
N LEU A 197 -4.49 18.12 -0.98
CA LEU A 197 -4.13 16.72 -0.76
C LEU A 197 -2.64 16.53 -0.95
N LEU A 198 -1.98 15.84 0.00
CA LEU A 198 -0.60 15.40 -0.12
C LEU A 198 -0.56 13.90 -0.39
N PHE A 199 0.18 13.47 -1.41
CA PHE A 199 0.42 12.06 -1.69
C PHE A 199 1.88 11.68 -1.40
N LEU A 200 2.06 10.61 -0.62
CA LEU A 200 3.35 10.05 -0.21
C LEU A 200 3.56 8.71 -0.90
N SER A 201 4.69 8.52 -1.57
CA SER A 201 5.05 7.26 -2.21
C SER A 201 6.57 7.17 -2.41
N ASP A 202 7.09 5.94 -2.51
CA ASP A 202 8.47 5.63 -2.92
C ASP A 202 8.61 5.51 -4.46
N VAL A 203 7.50 5.58 -5.21
CA VAL A 203 7.44 5.38 -6.65
C VAL A 203 7.24 6.70 -7.41
N GLY A 204 8.28 7.17 -8.12
CA GLY A 204 8.27 8.44 -8.84
C GLY A 204 7.15 8.58 -9.87
N GLU A 205 6.82 7.51 -10.63
CA GLU A 205 5.75 7.58 -11.63
C GLU A 205 4.35 7.74 -11.01
N GLU A 206 4.17 7.31 -9.76
CA GLU A 206 2.94 7.53 -9.00
C GLU A 206 2.84 8.97 -8.52
N LEU A 207 3.95 9.51 -8.02
CA LEU A 207 4.07 10.93 -7.66
C LEU A 207 3.86 11.84 -8.86
N ASP A 208 4.42 11.48 -10.03
CA ASP A 208 4.18 12.18 -11.30
C ASP A 208 2.70 12.21 -11.66
N ALA A 209 2.01 11.08 -11.51
CA ALA A 209 0.58 10.98 -11.79
C ALA A 209 -0.25 11.83 -10.83
N ALA A 210 0.11 11.84 -9.53
CA ALA A 210 -0.54 12.64 -8.50
C ALA A 210 -0.31 14.15 -8.75
N ALA A 211 0.93 14.57 -8.99
CA ALA A 211 1.26 15.96 -9.31
C ALA A 211 0.54 16.46 -10.57
N ASN A 212 0.44 15.63 -11.62
CA ASN A 212 -0.33 15.95 -12.83
C ASN A 212 -1.84 16.07 -12.55
N ALA A 213 -2.35 15.47 -11.48
CA ALA A 213 -3.73 15.66 -11.02
C ALA A 213 -3.90 16.93 -10.19
N GLY A 214 -2.82 17.58 -9.79
CA GLY A 214 -2.78 18.80 -8.98
C GLY A 214 -2.59 18.56 -7.49
N LEU A 215 -2.26 17.34 -7.06
CA LEU A 215 -1.93 17.04 -5.67
C LEU A 215 -0.52 17.57 -5.34
N GLN A 216 -0.32 17.88 -4.07
CA GLN A 216 1.01 17.98 -3.49
C GLN A 216 1.61 16.57 -3.37
N THR A 217 2.93 16.46 -3.46
CA THR A 217 3.62 15.17 -3.47
C THR A 217 4.89 15.23 -2.63
N CYS A 218 5.25 14.09 -2.00
CA CYS A 218 6.54 13.92 -1.37
C CYS A 218 7.06 12.51 -1.66
N TRP A 219 8.29 12.41 -2.11
CA TRP A 219 8.98 11.17 -2.39
C TRP A 219 9.62 10.64 -1.11
N VAL A 220 9.08 9.55 -0.59
CA VAL A 220 9.65 8.88 0.58
C VAL A 220 10.68 7.87 0.10
N ALA A 221 11.96 8.18 0.27
CA ALA A 221 13.07 7.38 -0.26
C ALA A 221 13.84 6.73 0.90
N ARG A 222 13.39 5.54 1.33
CA ARG A 222 13.90 4.86 2.52
C ARG A 222 15.24 4.16 2.32
N ASP A 223 15.57 3.77 1.12
CA ASP A 223 16.81 3.09 0.76
C ASP A 223 17.67 3.90 -0.21
N GLU A 224 18.96 3.57 -0.30
CA GLU A 224 19.94 4.30 -1.13
C GLU A 224 19.57 4.30 -2.62
N ASN A 225 19.00 3.21 -3.14
CA ASN A 225 18.61 3.10 -4.55
C ASN A 225 17.44 4.02 -4.87
N THR A 226 16.43 4.07 -3.98
CA THR A 226 15.29 4.99 -4.11
C THR A 226 15.74 6.44 -3.96
N GLN A 227 16.66 6.74 -3.02
CA GLN A 227 17.25 8.07 -2.86
C GLN A 227 18.01 8.53 -4.12
N GLU A 228 18.79 7.63 -4.74
CA GLU A 228 19.52 7.96 -5.97
C GLU A 228 18.55 8.29 -7.11
N LYS A 229 17.49 7.49 -7.30
CA LYS A 229 16.44 7.74 -8.29
C LYS A 229 15.72 9.06 -8.04
N ALA A 230 15.38 9.35 -6.79
CA ALA A 230 14.69 10.57 -6.40
C ALA A 230 15.53 11.83 -6.66
N ARG A 231 16.85 11.81 -6.33
CA ARG A 231 17.79 12.91 -6.60
C ARG A 231 17.91 13.23 -8.09
N MET A 232 17.72 12.24 -8.97
CA MET A 232 17.80 12.45 -10.42
C MET A 232 16.54 13.12 -11.00
N SER A 233 15.43 13.13 -10.27
CA SER A 233 14.14 13.61 -10.77
C SER A 233 13.92 15.11 -10.59
N GLU A 234 14.46 15.74 -9.53
CA GLU A 234 14.29 17.16 -9.16
C GLU A 234 12.84 17.68 -9.14
N ARG A 235 11.84 16.77 -9.28
CA ARG A 235 10.44 17.14 -9.48
C ARG A 235 9.62 17.15 -8.20
N HIS A 236 10.00 16.32 -7.24
CA HIS A 236 9.28 16.11 -6.00
C HIS A 236 10.19 16.39 -4.81
N PRO A 237 9.68 16.96 -3.72
CA PRO A 237 10.38 16.96 -2.45
C PRO A 237 10.73 15.53 -2.06
N VAL A 238 11.94 15.31 -1.51
CA VAL A 238 12.46 13.98 -1.16
C VAL A 238 12.79 13.96 0.32
N VAL A 239 12.29 12.95 1.02
CA VAL A 239 12.60 12.69 2.43
C VAL A 239 13.02 11.24 2.61
N ALA A 240 13.82 10.97 3.66
CA ALA A 240 14.18 9.60 4.03
C ALA A 240 13.23 9.03 5.10
N SER A 241 12.55 9.90 5.85
CA SER A 241 11.67 9.56 6.96
C SER A 241 10.42 10.44 6.95
N PHE A 242 9.33 9.96 7.51
CA PHE A 242 8.12 10.77 7.72
C PHE A 242 8.36 11.92 8.70
N GLU A 243 9.32 11.76 9.64
CA GLU A 243 9.69 12.81 10.59
C GLU A 243 10.25 14.07 9.91
N ASP A 244 10.76 13.93 8.67
CA ASP A 244 11.28 15.04 7.89
C ASP A 244 10.17 15.85 7.19
N ILE A 245 8.90 15.45 7.28
CA ILE A 245 7.76 16.09 6.63
C ILE A 245 7.08 17.03 7.63
N GLU A 246 7.23 18.34 7.44
CA GLU A 246 6.49 19.35 8.20
C GLU A 246 5.28 19.83 7.37
N LEU A 247 4.07 19.63 7.89
CA LEU A 247 2.83 20.16 7.30
C LEU A 247 2.43 21.45 8.05
N VAL A 248 2.38 22.55 7.32
CA VAL A 248 1.97 23.86 7.85
C VAL A 248 0.50 24.06 7.64
#